data_70841d31c16ac69d2fcaded1e5524900
#
_entry.id   70841d31c16ac69d2fcaded1e5524900
#
_cell.length_a   1.000
_cell.length_b   1.000
_cell.length_c   1.000
_cell.angle_alpha   90.00
_cell.angle_beta   90.00
_cell.angle_gamma   90.00
#
_symmetry.space_group_name_H-M   'P 1'
#
loop_
_entity.id
_entity.type
_entity.pdbx_description
1 polymer ?
#
loop_
_entity_poly.entity_id
_entity_poly.type
_entity_poly.pdbx_seq_one_letter_code
_entity_poly.pdbx_strand_id
1 'polypeptide(L)'
;MVDFMINLVQVLCLCSFNLYAYKKHQLYVFLQLIFCMGTNSSQKVAVVTGSSSGIGFETSLVLARNNFHTYATMRNPEKGTKIRAVKSGENLPIEIIQLDVTSDESVSHAIESILSESGTINVLVNNAGYGLVGAFEELGMDEIKQQYETNFFGVIRVTQAVIPIMKEQKSGIIVNISSGAGRFGYPGGSAYVSTKFALEGLSESMAYELDRFGIKVALVEPGFVRTNFSNVIAKRSQEPNSEYSKMMETMAIRIEDMRKNSSSPELVANTVLEAVTSKNPNLRYLAGKDVEQWIRQKKKLSDQEFFNMIKESML
;
A
#
# COMPACT_ATOMS: atom_id res chain seq x y z
N MET A 1 -0.12 -14.93 -37.70
CA MET A 1 -1.31 -14.35 -37.06
C MET A 1 -2.15 -13.53 -38.06
N VAL A 2 -1.54 -12.71 -38.90
CA VAL A 2 -2.21 -11.94 -39.97
C VAL A 2 -2.84 -12.87 -41.03
N ASP A 3 -2.13 -13.92 -41.45
CA ASP A 3 -2.63 -14.89 -42.45
C ASP A 3 -3.80 -15.76 -41.93
N PHE A 4 -3.86 -16.01 -40.63
CA PHE A 4 -4.99 -16.70 -40.00
C PHE A 4 -6.26 -15.84 -39.99
N MET A 5 -6.10 -14.53 -39.79
CA MET A 5 -7.20 -13.55 -39.81
C MET A 5 -7.77 -13.35 -41.22
N ILE A 6 -6.93 -13.32 -42.27
CA ILE A 6 -7.35 -13.18 -43.66
C ILE A 6 -8.14 -14.42 -44.09
N ASN A 7 -7.72 -15.61 -43.71
CA ASN A 7 -8.46 -16.85 -43.99
C ASN A 7 -9.81 -16.92 -43.28
N LEU A 8 -9.90 -16.44 -42.05
CA LEU A 8 -11.18 -16.42 -41.30
C LEU A 8 -12.20 -15.46 -41.90
N VAL A 9 -11.77 -14.30 -42.38
CA VAL A 9 -12.63 -13.32 -43.08
C VAL A 9 -13.11 -13.86 -44.43
N GLN A 10 -12.28 -14.58 -45.19
CA GLN A 10 -12.69 -15.20 -46.46
C GLN A 10 -13.71 -16.34 -46.26
N VAL A 11 -13.57 -17.15 -45.21
CA VAL A 11 -14.56 -18.21 -44.90
C VAL A 11 -15.91 -17.63 -44.46
N LEU A 12 -15.92 -16.50 -43.74
CA LEU A 12 -17.15 -15.83 -43.33
C LEU A 12 -17.88 -15.10 -44.48
N CYS A 13 -17.16 -14.66 -45.52
CA CYS A 13 -17.78 -14.08 -46.72
C CYS A 13 -18.45 -15.11 -47.67
N LEU A 14 -18.02 -16.39 -47.60
CA LEU A 14 -18.58 -17.41 -48.47
C LEU A 14 -19.88 -18.07 -47.96
N CYS A 15 -20.32 -17.76 -46.72
CA CYS A 15 -21.53 -18.28 -46.09
C CYS A 15 -22.68 -17.26 -46.03
N SER A 16 -22.77 -16.33 -46.96
CA SER A 16 -23.86 -15.34 -47.00
C SER A 16 -25.01 -15.84 -47.86
N PHE A 17 -26.16 -16.07 -47.29
CA PHE A 17 -27.53 -15.65 -47.69
C PHE A 17 -28.55 -16.34 -46.76
N ASN A 18 -29.16 -15.56 -45.89
CA ASN A 18 -30.39 -15.83 -45.09
C ASN A 18 -30.23 -15.94 -43.54
N LEU A 19 -29.67 -14.95 -42.90
CA LEU A 19 -29.83 -14.81 -41.40
C LEU A 19 -29.49 -13.37 -40.94
N TYR A 20 -30.18 -12.37 -41.48
CA TYR A 20 -29.73 -10.96 -41.37
C TYR A 20 -29.99 -10.26 -40.01
N ALA A 21 -30.83 -10.76 -39.15
CA ALA A 21 -31.15 -10.08 -37.88
C ALA A 21 -30.51 -10.77 -36.64
N TYR A 22 -30.42 -12.09 -36.63
CA TYR A 22 -29.88 -12.85 -35.49
C TYR A 22 -28.32 -12.84 -35.42
N LYS A 23 -27.67 -12.73 -36.57
CA LYS A 23 -26.21 -12.71 -36.71
C LYS A 23 -25.54 -11.38 -36.31
N LYS A 24 -26.25 -10.25 -36.38
CA LYS A 24 -25.67 -8.95 -36.05
C LYS A 24 -25.34 -8.84 -34.55
N HIS A 25 -26.17 -9.38 -33.69
CA HIS A 25 -25.96 -9.37 -32.24
C HIS A 25 -24.86 -10.37 -31.81
N GLN A 26 -24.86 -11.57 -32.39
CA GLN A 26 -23.81 -12.57 -32.12
C GLN A 26 -22.46 -12.16 -32.70
N LEU A 27 -22.43 -11.53 -33.89
CA LEU A 27 -21.20 -10.99 -34.46
C LEU A 27 -20.64 -9.82 -33.63
N TYR A 28 -21.52 -8.97 -33.09
CA TYR A 28 -21.10 -7.88 -32.21
C TYR A 28 -20.56 -8.38 -30.88
N VAL A 29 -21.20 -9.37 -30.26
CA VAL A 29 -20.71 -10.05 -29.06
C VAL A 29 -19.42 -10.81 -29.34
N PHE A 30 -19.32 -11.47 -30.51
CA PHE A 30 -18.08 -12.19 -30.89
C PHE A 30 -16.94 -11.24 -31.23
N LEU A 31 -17.22 -10.09 -31.88
CA LEU A 31 -16.22 -9.03 -32.12
C LEU A 31 -15.80 -8.34 -30.79
N GLN A 32 -16.72 -8.14 -29.85
CA GLN A 32 -16.38 -7.68 -28.52
C GLN A 32 -15.53 -8.71 -27.78
N LEU A 33 -15.85 -10.00 -27.85
CA LEU A 33 -15.02 -11.07 -27.28
C LEU A 33 -13.65 -11.16 -27.96
N ILE A 34 -13.54 -11.04 -29.28
CA ILE A 34 -12.25 -11.00 -30.00
C ILE A 34 -11.48 -9.71 -29.67
N PHE A 35 -12.18 -8.58 -29.56
CA PHE A 35 -11.53 -7.33 -29.14
C PHE A 35 -11.03 -7.42 -27.69
N CYS A 36 -11.77 -8.07 -26.79
CA CYS A 36 -11.31 -8.41 -25.45
C CYS A 36 -10.19 -9.49 -25.43
N MET A 37 -10.15 -10.39 -26.41
CA MET A 37 -9.10 -11.42 -26.52
C MET A 37 -7.88 -10.99 -27.32
N GLY A 38 -7.95 -9.90 -28.08
CA GLY A 38 -6.92 -9.47 -29.04
C GLY A 38 -5.96 -8.38 -28.57
N THR A 39 -6.15 -7.82 -27.41
CA THR A 39 -5.28 -6.78 -26.88
C THR A 39 -4.80 -7.13 -25.46
N ASN A 40 -3.53 -7.38 -25.36
CA ASN A 40 -2.71 -7.30 -24.18
C ASN A 40 -2.58 -8.58 -23.32
N SER A 41 -1.33 -8.88 -22.99
CA SER A 41 -1.00 -9.28 -21.62
C SER A 41 -1.71 -8.27 -20.70
N SER A 42 -2.78 -8.68 -20.05
CA SER A 42 -3.62 -7.78 -19.25
C SER A 42 -2.73 -7.03 -18.28
N GLN A 43 -2.73 -5.71 -18.38
CA GLN A 43 -1.98 -4.84 -17.50
C GLN A 43 -2.32 -5.20 -16.05
N LYS A 44 -1.31 -5.44 -15.22
CA LYS A 44 -1.55 -5.79 -13.83
C LYS A 44 -2.20 -4.62 -13.10
N VAL A 45 -3.20 -4.94 -12.27
CA VAL A 45 -3.96 -3.97 -11.49
C VAL A 45 -3.38 -3.84 -10.08
N ALA A 46 -3.10 -2.61 -9.67
CA ALA A 46 -2.60 -2.29 -8.34
C ALA A 46 -3.55 -1.34 -7.60
N VAL A 47 -3.83 -1.65 -6.35
CA VAL A 47 -4.59 -0.79 -5.42
C VAL A 47 -3.64 -0.28 -4.35
N VAL A 48 -3.57 1.04 -4.17
CA VAL A 48 -2.71 1.68 -3.15
C VAL A 48 -3.58 2.51 -2.22
N THR A 49 -3.57 2.20 -0.92
CA THR A 49 -4.35 2.96 0.08
C THR A 49 -3.56 4.17 0.60
N GLY A 50 -4.27 5.29 0.87
CA GLY A 50 -3.65 6.49 1.42
C GLY A 50 -2.74 7.24 0.45
N SER A 51 -3.13 7.34 -0.82
CA SER A 51 -2.32 7.86 -1.92
C SER A 51 -2.31 9.39 -2.06
N SER A 52 -2.96 10.14 -1.19
CA SER A 52 -3.05 11.61 -1.31
C SER A 52 -1.71 12.34 -1.14
N SER A 53 -0.72 11.71 -0.51
CA SER A 53 0.60 12.28 -0.26
C SER A 53 1.63 11.22 0.14
N GLY A 54 2.90 11.61 0.22
CA GLY A 54 3.98 10.82 0.80
C GLY A 54 4.24 9.50 0.07
N ILE A 55 4.44 8.42 0.83
CA ILE A 55 4.79 7.10 0.30
C ILE A 55 3.69 6.59 -0.65
N GLY A 56 2.41 6.69 -0.28
CA GLY A 56 1.31 6.21 -1.12
C GLY A 56 1.19 6.96 -2.45
N PHE A 57 1.44 8.28 -2.45
CA PHE A 57 1.50 9.08 -3.66
C PHE A 57 2.62 8.59 -4.59
N GLU A 58 3.86 8.51 -4.11
CA GLU A 58 4.99 8.05 -4.93
C GLU A 58 4.84 6.60 -5.37
N THR A 59 4.33 5.72 -4.50
CA THR A 59 4.05 4.32 -4.84
C THR A 59 3.05 4.23 -6.00
N SER A 60 1.98 5.03 -5.96
CA SER A 60 1.00 5.05 -7.05
C SER A 60 1.62 5.49 -8.37
N LEU A 61 2.49 6.50 -8.37
CA LEU A 61 3.19 6.96 -9.57
C LEU A 61 4.20 5.93 -10.07
N VAL A 62 5.02 5.38 -9.18
CA VAL A 62 6.05 4.39 -9.55
C VAL A 62 5.40 3.15 -10.16
N LEU A 63 4.31 2.64 -9.59
CA LEU A 63 3.61 1.49 -10.15
C LEU A 63 3.00 1.82 -11.53
N ALA A 64 2.35 2.97 -11.69
CA ALA A 64 1.77 3.39 -12.96
C ALA A 64 2.84 3.57 -14.06
N ARG A 65 3.99 4.16 -13.75
CA ARG A 65 5.15 4.29 -14.66
C ARG A 65 5.74 2.93 -15.05
N ASN A 66 5.53 1.90 -14.23
CA ASN A 66 5.98 0.53 -14.49
C ASN A 66 4.86 -0.37 -15.01
N ASN A 67 3.92 0.22 -15.75
CA ASN A 67 2.85 -0.48 -16.48
C ASN A 67 1.84 -1.23 -15.58
N PHE A 68 1.59 -0.75 -14.35
CA PHE A 68 0.43 -1.17 -13.57
C PHE A 68 -0.72 -0.21 -13.78
N HIS A 69 -1.93 -0.72 -14.07
CA HIS A 69 -3.13 0.09 -13.91
C HIS A 69 -3.37 0.32 -12.42
N THR A 70 -3.15 1.54 -11.96
CA THR A 70 -3.04 1.84 -10.54
C THR A 70 -4.24 2.62 -10.03
N TYR A 71 -4.93 2.07 -9.06
CA TYR A 71 -5.97 2.75 -8.31
C TYR A 71 -5.37 3.42 -7.08
N ALA A 72 -5.19 4.72 -7.17
CA ALA A 72 -4.71 5.57 -6.08
C ALA A 72 -5.89 5.93 -5.17
N THR A 73 -6.02 5.26 -4.02
CA THR A 73 -7.20 5.45 -3.17
C THR A 73 -6.94 6.40 -2.01
N MET A 74 -7.95 7.18 -1.63
CA MET A 74 -7.89 8.15 -0.55
C MET A 74 -9.28 8.50 -0.02
N ARG A 75 -9.38 8.91 1.26
CA ARG A 75 -10.65 9.28 1.89
C ARG A 75 -11.35 10.45 1.20
N ASN A 76 -10.58 11.44 0.75
CA ASN A 76 -11.08 12.61 0.04
C ASN A 76 -10.40 12.73 -1.33
N PRO A 77 -11.09 12.37 -2.44
CA PRO A 77 -10.57 12.46 -3.80
C PRO A 77 -10.13 13.87 -4.23
N GLU A 78 -10.65 14.92 -3.62
CA GLU A 78 -10.24 16.31 -3.92
C GLU A 78 -8.76 16.55 -3.59
N LYS A 79 -8.19 15.80 -2.65
CA LYS A 79 -6.76 15.84 -2.34
C LYS A 79 -5.87 15.21 -3.41
N GLY A 80 -6.45 14.61 -4.44
CA GLY A 80 -5.75 13.96 -5.55
C GLY A 80 -5.25 14.90 -6.66
N THR A 81 -5.27 16.22 -6.48
CA THR A 81 -4.87 17.21 -7.50
C THR A 81 -3.48 16.97 -8.08
N LYS A 82 -2.51 16.63 -7.23
CA LYS A 82 -1.14 16.31 -7.67
C LYS A 82 -1.08 15.06 -8.55
N ILE A 83 -1.82 14.01 -8.18
CA ILE A 83 -1.91 12.78 -9.00
C ILE A 83 -2.54 13.10 -10.36
N ARG A 84 -3.64 13.87 -10.39
CA ARG A 84 -4.31 14.27 -11.65
C ARG A 84 -3.35 15.05 -12.56
N ALA A 85 -2.56 15.97 -12.01
CA ALA A 85 -1.59 16.76 -12.78
C ALA A 85 -0.51 15.86 -13.40
N VAL A 86 0.07 14.93 -12.62
CA VAL A 86 1.09 13.99 -13.13
C VAL A 86 0.48 12.99 -14.11
N LYS A 87 -0.72 12.43 -13.82
CA LYS A 87 -1.47 11.56 -14.74
C LYS A 87 -1.60 12.20 -16.11
N SER A 88 -2.08 13.45 -16.15
CA SER A 88 -2.30 14.17 -17.42
C SER A 88 -1.00 14.52 -18.14
N GLY A 89 0.05 14.90 -17.40
CA GLY A 89 1.34 15.27 -17.98
C GLY A 89 2.14 14.10 -18.55
N GLU A 90 2.02 12.93 -17.94
CA GLU A 90 2.77 11.71 -18.31
C GLU A 90 1.89 10.65 -18.97
N ASN A 91 0.58 10.89 -19.12
CA ASN A 91 -0.40 9.92 -19.63
C ASN A 91 -0.37 8.56 -18.90
N LEU A 92 -0.34 8.60 -17.55
CA LEU A 92 -0.21 7.40 -16.73
C LEU A 92 -1.54 6.65 -16.56
N PRO A 93 -1.52 5.30 -16.52
CA PRO A 93 -2.69 4.47 -16.23
C PRO A 93 -2.99 4.47 -14.72
N ILE A 94 -3.49 5.60 -14.21
CA ILE A 94 -3.79 5.80 -12.80
C ILE A 94 -5.18 6.39 -12.61
N GLU A 95 -5.97 5.82 -11.72
CA GLU A 95 -7.30 6.30 -11.36
C GLU A 95 -7.36 6.65 -9.87
N ILE A 96 -8.19 7.65 -9.53
CA ILE A 96 -8.40 8.06 -8.15
C ILE A 96 -9.77 7.57 -7.71
N ILE A 97 -9.78 6.76 -6.64
CA ILE A 97 -11.01 6.22 -6.05
C ILE A 97 -11.10 6.64 -4.58
N GLN A 98 -12.31 6.96 -4.14
CA GLN A 98 -12.59 7.18 -2.73
C GLN A 98 -12.52 5.85 -1.98
N LEU A 99 -11.69 5.79 -0.93
CA LEU A 99 -11.61 4.68 -0.01
C LEU A 99 -11.17 5.18 1.37
N ASP A 100 -12.03 5.00 2.35
CA ASP A 100 -11.71 5.15 3.77
C ASP A 100 -11.52 3.76 4.37
N VAL A 101 -10.29 3.45 4.80
CA VAL A 101 -9.94 2.15 5.37
C VAL A 101 -10.66 1.86 6.70
N THR A 102 -11.26 2.88 7.32
CA THR A 102 -12.00 2.76 8.57
C THR A 102 -13.51 2.50 8.39
N SER A 103 -13.98 2.41 7.13
CA SER A 103 -15.39 2.19 6.80
C SER A 103 -15.55 0.94 5.94
N ASP A 104 -16.30 -0.04 6.42
CA ASP A 104 -16.62 -1.27 5.70
C ASP A 104 -17.35 -0.97 4.39
N GLU A 105 -18.31 -0.06 4.40
CA GLU A 105 -19.06 0.37 3.23
C GLU A 105 -18.15 1.02 2.18
N SER A 106 -17.27 1.93 2.59
CA SER A 106 -16.32 2.59 1.69
C SER A 106 -15.36 1.61 1.03
N VAL A 107 -14.88 0.63 1.80
CA VAL A 107 -13.98 -0.42 1.27
C VAL A 107 -14.73 -1.31 0.28
N SER A 108 -15.93 -1.78 0.63
CA SER A 108 -16.75 -2.64 -0.26
C SER A 108 -17.00 -1.95 -1.60
N HIS A 109 -17.53 -0.74 -1.57
CA HIS A 109 -17.81 0.05 -2.77
C HIS A 109 -16.57 0.29 -3.64
N ALA A 110 -15.43 0.61 -3.02
CA ALA A 110 -14.19 0.84 -3.76
C ALA A 110 -13.70 -0.44 -4.46
N ILE A 111 -13.67 -1.56 -3.74
CA ILE A 111 -13.21 -2.85 -4.29
C ILE A 111 -14.17 -3.37 -5.37
N GLU A 112 -15.48 -3.26 -5.18
CA GLU A 112 -16.49 -3.63 -6.19
C GLU A 112 -16.36 -2.79 -7.46
N SER A 113 -16.16 -1.47 -7.32
CA SER A 113 -15.94 -0.57 -8.45
C SER A 113 -14.68 -0.95 -9.25
N ILE A 114 -13.56 -1.17 -8.56
CA ILE A 114 -12.29 -1.60 -9.17
C ILE A 114 -12.47 -2.93 -9.90
N LEU A 115 -13.12 -3.90 -9.26
CA LEU A 115 -13.34 -5.21 -9.85
C LEU A 115 -14.26 -5.16 -11.07
N SER A 116 -15.32 -4.34 -11.02
CA SER A 116 -16.23 -4.13 -12.13
C SER A 116 -15.54 -3.51 -13.36
N GLU A 117 -14.58 -2.60 -13.13
CA GLU A 117 -13.84 -1.92 -14.20
C GLU A 117 -12.69 -2.76 -14.76
N SER A 118 -11.90 -3.37 -13.89
CA SER A 118 -10.64 -4.04 -14.27
C SER A 118 -10.71 -5.56 -14.26
N GLY A 119 -11.74 -6.15 -13.68
CA GLY A 119 -11.94 -7.62 -13.59
C GLY A 119 -10.93 -8.35 -12.71
N THR A 120 -9.95 -7.66 -12.13
CA THR A 120 -8.83 -8.26 -11.39
C THR A 120 -8.21 -7.29 -10.39
N ILE A 121 -7.53 -7.82 -9.36
CA ILE A 121 -6.63 -7.07 -8.47
C ILE A 121 -5.39 -7.94 -8.24
N ASN A 122 -4.25 -7.52 -8.77
CA ASN A 122 -3.01 -8.29 -8.69
C ASN A 122 -2.12 -7.84 -7.53
N VAL A 123 -2.19 -6.57 -7.16
CA VAL A 123 -1.36 -5.94 -6.13
C VAL A 123 -2.24 -5.14 -5.19
N LEU A 124 -2.11 -5.36 -3.89
CA LEU A 124 -2.66 -4.50 -2.85
C LEU A 124 -1.50 -3.90 -2.06
N VAL A 125 -1.43 -2.57 -1.97
CA VAL A 125 -0.49 -1.86 -1.10
C VAL A 125 -1.26 -1.18 0.03
N ASN A 126 -1.20 -1.74 1.22
CA ASN A 126 -1.74 -1.15 2.44
C ASN A 126 -0.75 -0.12 2.98
N ASN A 127 -0.98 1.14 2.63
CA ASN A 127 -0.12 2.26 3.01
C ASN A 127 -0.85 3.27 3.92
N ALA A 128 -2.18 3.34 3.91
CA ALA A 128 -2.92 4.27 4.74
C ALA A 128 -2.56 4.13 6.22
N GLY A 129 -2.21 5.25 6.87
CA GLY A 129 -1.82 5.25 8.27
C GLY A 129 -1.34 6.62 8.73
N TYR A 130 -1.25 6.78 10.04
CA TYR A 130 -0.68 7.96 10.71
C TYR A 130 0.02 7.56 11.99
N GLY A 131 0.79 8.48 12.59
CA GLY A 131 1.44 8.29 13.87
C GLY A 131 0.74 9.06 15.00
N LEU A 132 0.62 8.47 16.18
CA LEU A 132 0.27 9.13 17.43
C LEU A 132 1.53 9.13 18.31
N VAL A 133 1.96 10.31 18.73
CA VAL A 133 3.17 10.51 19.54
C VAL A 133 2.79 11.23 20.83
N GLY A 134 3.20 10.68 21.94
CA GLY A 134 2.95 11.23 23.29
C GLY A 134 3.47 10.29 24.39
N ALA A 135 3.62 10.80 25.60
CA ALA A 135 3.88 9.95 26.76
C ALA A 135 2.71 9.00 26.99
N PHE A 136 2.98 7.74 27.29
CA PHE A 136 1.97 6.68 27.29
C PHE A 136 0.76 7.00 28.20
N GLU A 137 1.02 7.49 29.42
CA GLU A 137 -0.07 7.79 30.37
C GLU A 137 -0.90 9.02 29.98
N GLU A 138 -0.38 9.88 29.10
CA GLU A 138 -1.07 11.07 28.61
C GLU A 138 -1.93 10.80 27.37
N LEU A 139 -1.76 9.64 26.72
CA LEU A 139 -2.55 9.27 25.55
C LEU A 139 -3.95 8.81 25.93
N GLY A 140 -4.96 9.42 25.32
CA GLY A 140 -6.35 9.01 25.48
C GLY A 140 -6.61 7.63 24.85
N MET A 141 -7.44 6.82 25.52
CA MET A 141 -7.79 5.49 25.00
C MET A 141 -8.46 5.57 23.63
N ASP A 142 -9.26 6.60 23.37
CA ASP A 142 -9.93 6.77 22.07
C ASP A 142 -8.95 7.16 20.96
N GLU A 143 -7.91 7.94 21.27
CA GLU A 143 -6.83 8.25 20.31
C GLU A 143 -6.05 6.99 19.93
N ILE A 144 -5.74 6.13 20.90
CA ILE A 144 -5.09 4.84 20.68
C ILE A 144 -5.97 3.94 19.80
N LYS A 145 -7.27 3.82 20.13
CA LYS A 145 -8.22 3.04 19.33
C LYS A 145 -8.35 3.54 17.90
N GLN A 146 -8.42 4.86 17.69
CA GLN A 146 -8.48 5.45 16.35
C GLN A 146 -7.22 5.17 15.53
N GLN A 147 -6.05 5.15 16.17
CA GLN A 147 -4.82 4.77 15.49
C GLN A 147 -4.82 3.29 15.09
N TYR A 148 -5.28 2.40 15.98
CA TYR A 148 -5.47 0.99 15.66
C TYR A 148 -6.49 0.80 14.55
N GLU A 149 -7.60 1.55 14.58
CA GLU A 149 -8.64 1.47 13.56
C GLU A 149 -8.10 1.77 12.16
N THR A 150 -7.22 2.77 12.04
CA THR A 150 -6.63 3.10 10.74
C THR A 150 -5.46 2.17 10.39
N ASN A 151 -4.48 2.02 11.31
CA ASN A 151 -3.19 1.41 10.99
C ASN A 151 -3.21 -0.12 10.99
N PHE A 152 -4.20 -0.73 11.64
CA PHE A 152 -4.28 -2.18 11.82
C PHE A 152 -5.62 -2.74 11.32
N PHE A 153 -6.74 -2.32 11.88
CA PHE A 153 -8.05 -2.83 11.44
C PHE A 153 -8.40 -2.42 10.01
N GLY A 154 -7.99 -1.22 9.58
CA GLY A 154 -8.13 -0.78 8.20
C GLY A 154 -7.35 -1.67 7.23
N VAL A 155 -6.14 -2.11 7.59
CA VAL A 155 -5.37 -3.07 6.79
C VAL A 155 -6.10 -4.41 6.70
N ILE A 156 -6.62 -4.92 7.82
CA ILE A 156 -7.40 -6.18 7.84
C ILE A 156 -8.61 -6.07 6.91
N ARG A 157 -9.39 -5.00 7.05
CA ARG A 157 -10.62 -4.74 6.29
C ARG A 157 -10.39 -4.74 4.78
N VAL A 158 -9.43 -3.96 4.31
CA VAL A 158 -9.10 -3.91 2.88
C VAL A 158 -8.54 -5.25 2.39
N THR A 159 -7.68 -5.88 3.16
CA THR A 159 -7.08 -7.16 2.82
C THR A 159 -8.13 -8.26 2.70
N GLN A 160 -9.06 -8.34 3.65
CA GLN A 160 -10.15 -9.33 3.61
C GLN A 160 -11.08 -9.13 2.40
N ALA A 161 -11.31 -7.90 1.96
CA ALA A 161 -12.10 -7.61 0.77
C ALA A 161 -11.39 -8.05 -0.53
N VAL A 162 -10.04 -8.02 -0.57
CA VAL A 162 -9.25 -8.35 -1.77
C VAL A 162 -8.87 -9.85 -1.84
N ILE A 163 -8.68 -10.53 -0.71
CA ILE A 163 -8.28 -11.95 -0.67
C ILE A 163 -9.16 -12.87 -1.54
N PRO A 164 -10.51 -12.79 -1.52
CA PRO A 164 -11.35 -13.66 -2.35
C PRO A 164 -11.03 -13.54 -3.84
N ILE A 165 -10.79 -12.32 -4.32
CA ILE A 165 -10.44 -12.01 -5.70
C ILE A 165 -9.09 -12.67 -6.06
N MET A 166 -8.06 -12.46 -5.25
CA MET A 166 -6.74 -13.04 -5.46
C MET A 166 -6.75 -14.58 -5.36
N LYS A 167 -7.61 -15.16 -4.50
CA LYS A 167 -7.78 -16.61 -4.40
C LYS A 167 -8.40 -17.22 -5.68
N GLU A 168 -9.39 -16.56 -6.26
CA GLU A 168 -9.98 -16.98 -7.53
C GLU A 168 -8.94 -16.91 -8.67
N GLN A 169 -8.13 -15.84 -8.68
CA GLN A 169 -7.01 -15.66 -9.61
C GLN A 169 -5.86 -16.65 -9.40
N LYS A 170 -5.78 -17.30 -8.23
CA LYS A 170 -4.64 -18.14 -7.78
C LYS A 170 -3.29 -17.37 -7.84
N SER A 171 -3.34 -16.07 -7.69
CA SER A 171 -2.17 -15.20 -7.74
C SER A 171 -2.50 -13.83 -7.14
N GLY A 172 -1.50 -13.21 -6.53
CA GLY A 172 -1.59 -11.86 -6.00
C GLY A 172 -0.42 -11.57 -5.08
N ILE A 173 -0.23 -10.28 -4.79
CA ILE A 173 0.70 -9.85 -3.77
C ILE A 173 0.11 -8.73 -2.92
N ILE A 174 0.20 -8.89 -1.61
CA ILE A 174 -0.20 -7.91 -0.60
C ILE A 174 1.07 -7.32 0.00
N VAL A 175 1.26 -6.01 -0.14
CA VAL A 175 2.38 -5.29 0.45
C VAL A 175 1.86 -4.41 1.57
N ASN A 176 2.31 -4.65 2.78
CA ASN A 176 1.98 -3.86 3.95
C ASN A 176 3.12 -2.87 4.26
N ILE A 177 2.83 -1.57 4.26
CA ILE A 177 3.81 -0.56 4.68
C ILE A 177 3.87 -0.57 6.21
N SER A 178 4.89 -1.26 6.71
CA SER A 178 5.23 -1.32 8.12
C SER A 178 6.14 -0.13 8.51
N SER A 179 7.14 -0.37 9.30
CA SER A 179 8.17 0.60 9.73
C SER A 179 9.28 -0.13 10.47
N GLY A 180 10.45 0.48 10.62
CA GLY A 180 11.39 0.08 11.67
C GLY A 180 10.76 0.03 13.06
N ALA A 181 9.74 0.87 13.30
CA ALA A 181 8.89 0.85 14.50
C ALA A 181 8.10 -0.46 14.71
N GLY A 182 7.99 -1.31 13.72
CA GLY A 182 7.44 -2.67 13.85
C GLY A 182 8.44 -3.69 14.40
N ARG A 183 9.70 -3.29 14.56
CA ARG A 183 10.79 -4.17 14.98
C ARG A 183 11.42 -3.78 16.32
N PHE A 184 11.24 -2.54 16.75
CA PHE A 184 11.71 -2.04 18.04
C PHE A 184 10.87 -0.85 18.52
N GLY A 185 10.83 -0.68 19.85
CA GLY A 185 10.16 0.44 20.51
C GLY A 185 11.09 1.63 20.73
N TYR A 186 10.51 2.81 20.89
CA TYR A 186 11.19 4.05 21.23
C TYR A 186 10.29 4.94 22.10
N PRO A 187 10.86 5.90 22.86
CA PRO A 187 10.07 6.79 23.72
C PRO A 187 9.01 7.56 22.95
N GLY A 188 7.86 7.78 23.56
CA GLY A 188 6.75 8.53 22.97
C GLY A 188 6.04 7.86 21.78
N GLY A 189 6.51 6.70 21.33
CA GLY A 189 5.96 5.98 20.20
C GLY A 189 5.03 4.82 20.54
N SER A 190 4.68 4.60 21.80
CA SER A 190 4.04 3.38 22.28
C SER A 190 2.78 2.97 21.49
N ALA A 191 1.88 3.90 21.21
CA ALA A 191 0.67 3.64 20.43
C ALA A 191 0.99 3.29 18.97
N TYR A 192 1.86 4.04 18.32
CA TYR A 192 2.24 3.78 16.92
C TYR A 192 3.04 2.48 16.78
N VAL A 193 4.05 2.30 17.63
CA VAL A 193 4.89 1.09 17.68
C VAL A 193 4.03 -0.15 17.82
N SER A 194 3.07 -0.15 18.75
CA SER A 194 2.20 -1.32 18.97
C SER A 194 1.37 -1.68 17.74
N THR A 195 0.86 -0.69 16.97
CA THR A 195 0.16 -0.98 15.70
C THR A 195 1.06 -1.61 14.66
N LYS A 196 2.33 -1.17 14.60
CA LYS A 196 3.29 -1.72 13.62
C LYS A 196 3.79 -3.11 14.02
N PHE A 197 3.99 -3.39 15.30
CA PHE A 197 4.25 -4.76 15.78
C PHE A 197 3.07 -5.69 15.49
N ALA A 198 1.84 -5.24 15.72
CA ALA A 198 0.65 -6.01 15.38
C ALA A 198 0.58 -6.31 13.86
N LEU A 199 0.92 -5.33 13.01
CA LEU A 199 0.96 -5.50 11.56
C LEU A 199 2.05 -6.50 11.12
N GLU A 200 3.23 -6.50 11.76
CA GLU A 200 4.28 -7.47 11.50
C GLU A 200 3.82 -8.91 11.78
N GLY A 201 3.25 -9.16 12.96
CA GLY A 201 2.75 -10.48 13.34
C GLY A 201 1.59 -10.95 12.45
N LEU A 202 0.64 -10.05 12.15
CA LEU A 202 -0.46 -10.33 11.22
C LEU A 202 0.08 -10.73 9.84
N SER A 203 1.01 -9.95 9.29
CA SER A 203 1.54 -10.18 7.94
C SER A 203 2.32 -11.49 7.84
N GLU A 204 3.12 -11.81 8.85
CA GLU A 204 3.87 -13.06 8.91
C GLU A 204 2.93 -14.27 8.96
N SER A 205 1.87 -14.22 9.76
CA SER A 205 0.87 -15.29 9.84
C SER A 205 0.10 -15.44 8.52
N MET A 206 -0.36 -14.33 7.94
CA MET A 206 -1.03 -14.35 6.64
C MET A 206 -0.16 -14.91 5.51
N ALA A 207 1.15 -14.68 5.54
CA ALA A 207 2.06 -15.20 4.52
C ALA A 207 2.01 -16.74 4.46
N TYR A 208 1.99 -17.42 5.59
CA TYR A 208 1.84 -18.87 5.64
C TYR A 208 0.47 -19.34 5.15
N GLU A 209 -0.60 -18.64 5.55
CA GLU A 209 -1.97 -19.02 5.21
C GLU A 209 -2.29 -18.85 3.72
N LEU A 210 -1.75 -17.78 3.10
CA LEU A 210 -2.10 -17.39 1.73
C LEU A 210 -1.19 -18.00 0.67
N ASP A 211 0.01 -18.48 1.03
CA ASP A 211 0.98 -19.06 0.09
C ASP A 211 0.39 -20.23 -0.72
N ARG A 212 -0.42 -21.07 -0.08
CA ARG A 212 -1.12 -22.20 -0.73
C ARG A 212 -2.07 -21.79 -1.86
N PHE A 213 -2.48 -20.52 -1.90
CA PHE A 213 -3.34 -19.95 -2.93
C PHE A 213 -2.56 -19.16 -3.98
N GLY A 214 -1.22 -19.17 -3.93
CA GLY A 214 -0.36 -18.40 -4.82
C GLY A 214 -0.35 -16.90 -4.50
N ILE A 215 -0.83 -16.50 -3.31
CA ILE A 215 -0.85 -15.11 -2.86
C ILE A 215 0.36 -14.88 -1.96
N LYS A 216 1.18 -13.87 -2.30
CA LYS A 216 2.35 -13.49 -1.53
C LYS A 216 2.05 -12.32 -0.60
N VAL A 217 2.73 -12.26 0.53
CA VAL A 217 2.66 -11.15 1.48
C VAL A 217 4.07 -10.62 1.68
N ALA A 218 4.23 -9.31 1.59
CA ALA A 218 5.50 -8.62 1.84
C ALA A 218 5.28 -7.44 2.78
N LEU A 219 6.27 -7.18 3.62
CA LEU A 219 6.36 -6.03 4.50
C LEU A 219 7.46 -5.11 3.97
N VAL A 220 7.15 -3.84 3.77
CA VAL A 220 8.14 -2.81 3.54
C VAL A 220 8.31 -2.05 4.86
N GLU A 221 9.53 -1.99 5.36
CA GLU A 221 9.90 -1.43 6.66
C GLU A 221 10.72 -0.13 6.47
N PRO A 222 10.07 1.04 6.26
CA PRO A 222 10.79 2.31 6.16
C PRO A 222 11.42 2.74 7.48
N GLY A 223 12.53 3.49 7.38
CA GLY A 223 13.02 4.36 8.42
C GLY A 223 12.34 5.72 8.44
N PHE A 224 13.09 6.80 8.71
CA PHE A 224 12.58 8.16 8.55
C PHE A 224 12.45 8.50 7.06
N VAL A 225 11.27 9.00 6.67
CA VAL A 225 10.97 9.36 5.28
C VAL A 225 10.52 10.81 5.21
N ARG A 226 11.06 11.57 4.25
CA ARG A 226 10.69 12.98 3.97
C ARG A 226 9.29 13.05 3.38
N THR A 227 8.28 13.04 4.24
CA THR A 227 6.88 13.14 3.88
C THR A 227 6.16 14.11 4.79
N ASN A 228 4.93 14.45 4.45
CA ASN A 228 4.03 15.18 5.35
C ASN A 228 3.51 14.31 6.51
N PHE A 229 4.06 13.12 6.73
CA PHE A 229 3.66 12.22 7.82
C PHE A 229 3.79 12.90 9.18
N SER A 230 4.79 13.78 9.36
CA SER A 230 4.92 14.61 10.55
C SER A 230 3.74 15.54 10.82
N ASN A 231 3.06 15.99 9.77
CA ASN A 231 1.87 16.85 9.88
C ASN A 231 0.60 16.04 10.19
N VAL A 232 0.67 14.71 10.02
CA VAL A 232 -0.40 13.75 10.36
C VAL A 232 -0.10 13.04 11.69
N ILE A 233 1.05 13.35 12.33
CA ILE A 233 1.31 12.92 13.69
C ILE A 233 0.36 13.71 14.58
N ALA A 234 -0.61 13.01 15.14
CA ALA A 234 -1.40 13.56 16.22
C ALA A 234 -0.46 13.76 17.43
N LYS A 235 -0.07 15.00 17.65
CA LYS A 235 0.63 15.38 18.88
C LYS A 235 -0.44 15.76 19.87
N ARG A 236 -0.52 15.03 20.97
CA ARG A 236 -1.28 15.56 22.11
C ARG A 236 -0.59 16.83 22.57
N SER A 237 -1.36 17.89 22.77
CA SER A 237 -0.86 19.06 23.47
C SER A 237 -0.50 18.63 24.88
N GLN A 238 0.79 18.67 25.20
CA GLN A 238 1.25 18.40 26.54
C GLN A 238 0.61 19.40 27.47
N GLU A 239 0.14 18.93 28.62
CA GLU A 239 -0.22 19.86 29.68
C GLU A 239 1.02 20.68 30.03
N PRO A 240 0.92 22.02 30.12
CA PRO A 240 2.03 22.84 30.55
C PRO A 240 2.53 22.31 31.91
N ASN A 241 3.81 21.95 32.00
CA ASN A 241 4.47 21.37 33.17
C ASN A 241 4.23 19.86 33.42
N SER A 242 3.84 19.08 32.42
CA SER A 242 3.89 17.62 32.50
C SER A 242 5.33 17.15 32.83
N GLU A 243 5.45 16.13 33.68
CA GLU A 243 6.75 15.47 33.98
C GLU A 243 7.44 14.95 32.72
N TYR A 244 6.67 14.67 31.66
CA TYR A 244 7.16 14.20 30.36
C TYR A 244 7.59 15.30 29.40
N SER A 245 7.29 16.60 29.68
CA SER A 245 7.55 17.70 28.76
C SER A 245 9.00 17.74 28.32
N LYS A 246 9.94 17.68 29.26
CA LYS A 246 11.38 17.70 28.97
C LYS A 246 11.83 16.51 28.14
N MET A 247 11.31 15.31 28.44
CA MET A 247 11.59 14.09 27.69
C MET A 247 11.10 14.22 26.24
N MET A 248 9.87 14.70 26.04
CA MET A 248 9.27 14.87 24.72
C MET A 248 9.98 15.96 23.89
N GLU A 249 10.42 17.06 24.52
CA GLU A 249 11.23 18.09 23.87
C GLU A 249 12.58 17.53 23.39
N THR A 250 13.28 16.81 24.25
CA THR A 250 14.57 16.17 23.90
C THR A 250 14.36 15.20 22.72
N MET A 251 13.35 14.34 22.80
CA MET A 251 13.02 13.41 21.74
C MET A 251 12.68 14.13 20.42
N ALA A 252 11.91 15.22 20.47
CA ALA A 252 11.56 16.00 19.28
C ALA A 252 12.81 16.57 18.58
N ILE A 253 13.77 17.08 19.33
CA ILE A 253 15.06 17.58 18.81
C ILE A 253 15.85 16.42 18.15
N ARG A 254 15.94 15.26 18.82
CA ARG A 254 16.65 14.09 18.30
C ARG A 254 16.01 13.56 17.02
N ILE A 255 14.69 13.46 16.98
CA ILE A 255 13.95 13.05 15.79
C ILE A 255 14.21 14.02 14.64
N GLU A 256 14.22 15.34 14.88
CA GLU A 256 14.49 16.32 13.84
C GLU A 256 15.91 16.19 13.28
N ASP A 257 16.90 15.91 14.12
CA ASP A 257 18.27 15.63 13.66
C ASP A 257 18.34 14.35 12.80
N MET A 258 17.66 13.26 13.21
CA MET A 258 17.59 12.02 12.43
C MET A 258 16.90 12.25 11.08
N ARG A 259 15.92 13.13 11.02
CA ARG A 259 15.19 13.49 9.79
C ARG A 259 16.06 14.18 8.74
N LYS A 260 17.14 14.85 9.11
CA LYS A 260 18.07 15.46 8.14
C LYS A 260 18.62 14.44 7.15
N ASN A 261 18.78 13.19 7.58
CA ASN A 261 19.28 12.07 6.77
C ASN A 261 18.15 11.13 6.31
N SER A 262 16.90 11.57 6.37
CA SER A 262 15.75 10.75 6.00
C SER A 262 15.71 10.39 4.52
N SER A 263 15.19 9.22 4.22
CA SER A 263 15.00 8.71 2.87
C SER A 263 13.92 9.50 2.11
N SER A 264 13.97 9.47 0.78
CA SER A 264 12.87 9.98 -0.03
C SER A 264 11.69 9.00 -0.04
N PRO A 265 10.44 9.47 -0.20
CA PRO A 265 9.30 8.57 -0.37
C PRO A 265 9.38 7.74 -1.65
N GLU A 266 10.08 8.22 -2.66
CA GLU A 266 10.36 7.49 -3.90
C GLU A 266 11.24 6.25 -3.66
N LEU A 267 12.22 6.31 -2.73
CA LEU A 267 13.00 5.12 -2.34
C LEU A 267 12.09 4.02 -1.81
N VAL A 268 11.13 4.37 -0.94
CA VAL A 268 10.16 3.40 -0.41
C VAL A 268 9.25 2.86 -1.52
N ALA A 269 8.80 3.72 -2.43
CA ALA A 269 8.00 3.32 -3.58
C ALA A 269 8.74 2.35 -4.51
N ASN A 270 10.03 2.57 -4.74
CA ASN A 270 10.88 1.64 -5.52
C ASN A 270 11.09 0.31 -4.78
N THR A 271 11.18 0.31 -3.46
CA THR A 271 11.21 -0.92 -2.65
C THR A 271 9.89 -1.71 -2.77
N VAL A 272 8.74 -1.00 -2.82
CA VAL A 272 7.44 -1.65 -3.14
C VAL A 272 7.47 -2.24 -4.53
N LEU A 273 7.96 -1.51 -5.53
CA LEU A 273 8.08 -2.00 -6.91
C LEU A 273 8.95 -3.26 -6.98
N GLU A 274 10.08 -3.29 -6.29
CA GLU A 274 10.94 -4.47 -6.18
C GLU A 274 10.16 -5.67 -5.64
N ALA A 275 9.42 -5.49 -4.55
CA ALA A 275 8.62 -6.55 -3.95
C ALA A 275 7.56 -7.10 -4.92
N VAL A 276 6.80 -6.22 -5.62
CA VAL A 276 5.68 -6.64 -6.49
C VAL A 276 6.13 -7.18 -7.85
N THR A 277 7.36 -6.91 -8.26
CA THR A 277 7.93 -7.42 -9.52
C THR A 277 8.80 -8.66 -9.34
N SER A 278 9.19 -8.98 -8.10
CA SER A 278 9.95 -10.18 -7.78
C SER A 278 9.14 -11.45 -8.06
N LYS A 279 9.78 -12.46 -8.66
CA LYS A 279 9.18 -13.80 -8.82
C LYS A 279 9.01 -14.51 -7.47
N ASN A 280 9.95 -14.29 -6.56
CA ASN A 280 9.97 -14.84 -5.21
C ASN A 280 10.23 -13.69 -4.22
N PRO A 281 9.22 -12.91 -3.86
CA PRO A 281 9.40 -11.79 -2.96
C PRO A 281 9.83 -12.26 -1.56
N ASN A 282 10.73 -11.51 -0.95
CA ASN A 282 11.04 -11.68 0.46
C ASN A 282 9.83 -11.25 1.31
N LEU A 283 9.73 -11.83 2.50
CA LEU A 283 8.70 -11.40 3.46
C LEU A 283 8.93 -9.95 3.94
N ARG A 284 10.20 -9.50 4.03
CA ARG A 284 10.56 -8.17 4.56
C ARG A 284 11.58 -7.46 3.69
N TYR A 285 11.36 -6.16 3.49
CA TYR A 285 12.21 -5.23 2.75
C TYR A 285 12.47 -4.00 3.60
N LEU A 286 13.72 -3.75 3.96
CA LEU A 286 14.11 -2.51 4.63
C LEU A 286 14.20 -1.38 3.60
N ALA A 287 13.67 -0.21 3.92
CA ALA A 287 13.69 0.95 3.03
C ALA A 287 14.32 2.17 3.70
N GLY A 288 15.64 2.25 3.64
CA GLY A 288 16.45 3.36 4.16
C GLY A 288 17.68 2.88 4.94
N LYS A 289 18.78 3.63 4.83
CA LYS A 289 20.05 3.30 5.50
C LYS A 289 19.94 3.36 7.01
N ASP A 290 19.13 4.25 7.54
CA ASP A 290 18.85 4.43 8.96
C ASP A 290 18.21 3.17 9.55
N VAL A 291 17.12 2.70 8.98
CA VAL A 291 16.43 1.49 9.45
C VAL A 291 17.30 0.24 9.28
N GLU A 292 18.08 0.15 8.21
CA GLU A 292 19.05 -0.95 8.03
C GLU A 292 20.07 -0.98 9.16
N GLN A 293 20.57 0.20 9.58
CA GLN A 293 21.51 0.32 10.68
C GLN A 293 20.87 -0.10 12.01
N TRP A 294 19.66 0.40 12.32
CA TRP A 294 18.94 0.06 13.55
C TRP A 294 18.63 -1.45 13.64
N ILE A 295 18.11 -2.04 12.57
CA ILE A 295 17.81 -3.47 12.52
C ILE A 295 19.10 -4.33 12.64
N ARG A 296 20.21 -3.88 12.05
CA ARG A 296 21.50 -4.54 12.20
C ARG A 296 21.98 -4.53 13.65
N GLN A 297 21.82 -3.41 14.35
CA GLN A 297 22.14 -3.30 15.77
C GLN A 297 21.22 -4.18 16.63
N LYS A 298 19.90 -4.14 16.38
CA LYS A 298 18.91 -5.00 17.07
C LYS A 298 19.26 -6.49 16.97
N LYS A 299 19.82 -6.92 15.84
CA LYS A 299 20.25 -8.33 15.65
C LYS A 299 21.56 -8.69 16.35
N LYS A 300 22.42 -7.72 16.62
CA LYS A 300 23.75 -7.94 17.20
C LYS A 300 23.79 -7.82 18.71
N LEU A 301 22.98 -6.93 19.26
CA LEU A 301 22.96 -6.60 20.68
C LEU A 301 21.91 -7.46 21.39
N SER A 302 22.15 -7.74 22.66
CA SER A 302 21.11 -8.25 23.57
C SER A 302 19.97 -7.23 23.70
N ASP A 303 18.81 -7.65 24.16
CA ASP A 303 17.67 -6.74 24.36
C ASP A 303 18.01 -5.60 25.31
N GLN A 304 18.80 -5.86 26.37
CA GLN A 304 19.21 -4.84 27.32
C GLN A 304 20.19 -3.82 26.72
N GLU A 305 21.16 -4.29 25.95
CA GLU A 305 22.13 -3.41 25.27
C GLU A 305 21.44 -2.54 24.25
N PHE A 306 20.51 -3.12 23.47
CA PHE A 306 19.73 -2.38 22.50
C PHE A 306 18.81 -1.35 23.16
N PHE A 307 18.15 -1.72 24.27
CA PHE A 307 17.34 -0.79 25.06
C PHE A 307 18.18 0.42 25.53
N ASN A 308 19.38 0.17 26.08
CA ASN A 308 20.26 1.23 26.53
C ASN A 308 20.69 2.14 25.37
N MET A 309 21.03 1.56 24.22
CA MET A 309 21.39 2.31 23.01
C MET A 309 20.25 3.22 22.53
N ILE A 310 19.00 2.72 22.49
CA ILE A 310 17.82 3.53 22.13
C ILE A 310 17.64 4.66 23.16
N LYS A 311 17.73 4.35 24.45
CA LYS A 311 17.59 5.33 25.52
C LYS A 311 18.60 6.48 25.36
N GLU A 312 19.88 6.16 25.18
CA GLU A 312 20.97 7.16 25.02
C GLU A 312 20.82 7.99 23.74
N SER A 313 20.31 7.39 22.65
CA SER A 313 20.15 8.09 21.37
C SER A 313 18.92 8.98 21.30
N MET A 314 17.89 8.71 22.11
CA MET A 314 16.60 9.40 22.03
C MET A 314 16.31 10.32 23.25
N LEU A 315 16.88 10.05 24.40
CA LEU A 315 16.72 10.76 25.66
C LEU A 315 18.03 11.40 26.13
#